data_299b0eefdb669b871448e3789ad4584d
#
_entry.id   299b0eefdb669b871448e3789ad4584d
#
_cell.length_a   1.000
_cell.length_b   1.000
_cell.length_c   1.000
_cell.angle_alpha   90.00
_cell.angle_beta   90.00
_cell.angle_gamma   90.00
#
_symmetry.space_group_name_H-M   'P 1'
#
loop_
_entity.id
_entity.type
_entity.pdbx_description
1 polymer ?
#
loop_
_entity_poly.entity_id
_entity_poly.type
_entity_poly.pdbx_seq_one_letter_code
_entity_poly.pdbx_strand_id
1 'polypeptide(L)'
;VKPLLVTVTGHRTNTLKHQLNYYKDKIRDAFIVVYEHENSDNKVSEEINEIVKEFGFNIHTIRTHRPFDWAQVTNIYNEIKMNYPNDWWIVSDDDELQVYWEPIEDIIKDCDKNGWQFVTGGFVDRIGDEGCFPEIKKDSNLWKLFPTACFFRYPMSGACPNKTVLCKGKIKVSNGQHYVLYNGTITWGRRGWCHPLRYPVYKEFVQVHHFKWDITVLQRLLDVAKVNNEYAYSHEYQKMYNMIEKSNFIIDVKNPIFLCEKIPFADYYAYKNWPKLKKQIIEI
;
A
#
# COMPACT_ATOMS: atom_id res chain seq x y z
N VAL A 1 6.72 22.26 -2.15
CA VAL A 1 7.57 21.50 -1.17
C VAL A 1 7.39 20.03 -1.46
N LYS A 2 8.47 19.30 -1.73
CA LYS A 2 8.42 17.84 -1.90
C LYS A 2 8.17 17.14 -0.56
N PRO A 3 7.30 16.11 -0.52
CA PRO A 3 7.06 15.34 0.71
C PRO A 3 8.25 14.45 1.06
N LEU A 4 8.19 13.86 2.26
CA LEU A 4 9.02 12.75 2.70
C LEU A 4 8.31 11.44 2.36
N LEU A 5 9.07 10.36 2.15
CA LEU A 5 8.55 9.00 2.02
C LEU A 5 8.86 8.21 3.29
N VAL A 6 7.90 7.48 3.81
CA VAL A 6 8.15 6.41 4.78
C VAL A 6 7.67 5.09 4.18
N THR A 7 8.55 4.09 4.22
CA THR A 7 8.26 2.73 3.76
C THR A 7 8.90 1.70 4.67
N VAL A 8 8.24 0.57 4.84
CA VAL A 8 8.77 -0.59 5.58
C VAL A 8 8.93 -1.73 4.59
N THR A 9 10.11 -2.30 4.55
CA THR A 9 10.45 -3.41 3.66
C THR A 9 11.11 -4.54 4.45
N GLY A 10 11.04 -5.75 3.94
CA GLY A 10 11.64 -6.92 4.58
C GLY A 10 12.30 -7.85 3.58
N HIS A 11 11.55 -8.68 2.91
CA HIS A 11 12.05 -9.76 2.05
C HIS A 11 11.73 -9.58 0.54
N ARG A 12 11.06 -8.47 0.18
CA ARG A 12 10.67 -8.18 -1.21
C ARG A 12 11.53 -7.07 -1.81
N THR A 13 12.84 -7.32 -1.88
CA THR A 13 13.84 -6.32 -2.27
C THR A 13 13.61 -5.74 -3.67
N ASN A 14 13.10 -6.56 -4.60
CA ASN A 14 12.84 -6.10 -5.97
C ASN A 14 11.71 -5.06 -6.04
N THR A 15 10.64 -5.21 -5.25
CA THR A 15 9.56 -4.22 -5.20
C THR A 15 10.05 -2.89 -4.64
N LEU A 16 10.88 -2.92 -3.59
CA LEU A 16 11.51 -1.73 -3.04
C LEU A 16 12.29 -0.94 -4.10
N LYS A 17 13.09 -1.63 -4.93
CA LYS A 17 13.85 -0.97 -6.00
C LYS A 17 12.92 -0.20 -6.94
N HIS A 18 11.83 -0.82 -7.36
CA HIS A 18 10.83 -0.18 -8.22
C HIS A 18 10.14 0.99 -7.53
N GLN A 19 9.80 0.86 -6.25
CA GLN A 19 9.20 1.92 -5.46
C GLN A 19 10.15 3.13 -5.35
N LEU A 20 11.40 2.92 -4.99
CA LEU A 20 12.37 4.01 -4.87
C LEU A 20 12.63 4.70 -6.22
N ASN A 21 12.75 3.93 -7.31
CA ASN A 21 12.88 4.50 -8.64
C ASN A 21 11.66 5.36 -9.03
N TYR A 22 10.46 4.95 -8.65
CA TYR A 22 9.23 5.69 -8.92
C TYR A 22 9.14 7.00 -8.13
N TYR A 23 9.61 7.01 -6.86
CA TYR A 23 9.46 8.16 -5.97
C TYR A 23 10.65 9.11 -5.95
N LYS A 24 11.86 8.70 -6.33
CA LYS A 24 13.12 9.46 -6.14
C LYS A 24 13.05 10.94 -6.57
N ASP A 25 12.34 11.24 -7.67
CA ASP A 25 12.21 12.61 -8.18
C ASP A 25 11.03 13.37 -7.57
N LYS A 26 10.14 12.69 -6.86
CA LYS A 26 8.90 13.22 -6.29
C LYS A 26 9.01 13.54 -4.81
N ILE A 27 10.07 13.09 -4.14
CA ILE A 27 10.26 13.22 -2.70
C ILE A 27 11.50 14.03 -2.36
N ARG A 28 11.56 14.53 -1.14
CA ARG A 28 12.73 15.23 -0.60
C ARG A 28 13.72 14.24 0.01
N ASP A 29 13.22 13.23 0.70
CA ASP A 29 13.99 12.18 1.36
C ASP A 29 13.13 10.94 1.62
N ALA A 30 13.77 9.79 1.88
CA ALA A 30 13.12 8.53 2.15
C ALA A 30 13.56 7.94 3.50
N PHE A 31 12.58 7.58 4.33
CA PHE A 31 12.76 6.89 5.60
C PHE A 31 12.45 5.41 5.41
N ILE A 32 13.47 4.65 5.08
CA ILE A 32 13.36 3.22 4.77
C ILE A 32 13.65 2.42 6.03
N VAL A 33 12.67 1.65 6.45
CA VAL A 33 12.77 0.75 7.60
C VAL A 33 12.88 -0.68 7.11
N VAL A 34 13.94 -1.34 7.50
CA VAL A 34 14.09 -2.79 7.28
C VAL A 34 13.42 -3.52 8.44
N TYR A 35 12.41 -4.33 8.11
CA TYR A 35 11.67 -5.14 9.08
C TYR A 35 12.10 -6.60 8.90
N GLU A 36 13.01 -7.04 9.75
CA GLU A 36 13.61 -8.37 9.67
C GLU A 36 12.94 -9.34 10.62
N HIS A 37 12.80 -10.58 10.17
CA HIS A 37 12.52 -11.68 11.07
C HIS A 37 13.78 -11.97 11.91
N GLU A 38 13.65 -12.24 13.20
CA GLU A 38 14.79 -12.43 14.10
C GLU A 38 15.70 -13.63 13.75
N ASN A 39 15.22 -14.52 12.86
CA ASN A 39 16.00 -15.64 12.33
C ASN A 39 16.43 -15.41 10.86
N SER A 40 16.26 -14.19 10.32
CA SER A 40 16.78 -13.87 8.98
C SER A 40 18.30 -13.78 9.02
N ASP A 41 18.94 -14.28 7.98
CA ASP A 41 20.34 -14.00 7.77
C ASP A 41 20.49 -12.52 7.34
N ASN A 42 21.62 -11.87 7.68
CA ASN A 42 21.84 -10.44 7.42
C ASN A 42 21.93 -10.07 5.91
N LYS A 43 21.78 -11.03 5.00
CA LYS A 43 21.90 -10.80 3.56
C LYS A 43 20.80 -9.87 3.03
N VAL A 44 19.59 -9.97 3.59
CA VAL A 44 18.47 -9.11 3.16
C VAL A 44 18.77 -7.65 3.46
N SER A 45 19.30 -7.33 4.65
CA SER A 45 19.68 -5.96 5.01
C SER A 45 20.81 -5.44 4.13
N GLU A 46 21.77 -6.30 3.77
CA GLU A 46 22.88 -5.93 2.88
C GLU A 46 22.34 -5.60 1.48
N GLU A 47 21.50 -6.46 0.91
CA GLU A 47 20.88 -6.23 -0.39
C GLU A 47 20.02 -4.96 -0.41
N ILE A 48 19.20 -4.74 0.64
CA ILE A 48 18.40 -3.53 0.79
C ILE A 48 19.32 -2.29 0.85
N ASN A 49 20.42 -2.37 1.59
CA ASN A 49 21.36 -1.26 1.69
C ASN A 49 22.02 -0.90 0.34
N GLU A 50 22.34 -1.90 -0.48
CA GLU A 50 22.82 -1.66 -1.84
C GLU A 50 21.77 -0.96 -2.70
N ILE A 51 20.53 -1.47 -2.70
CA ILE A 51 19.42 -0.87 -3.46
C ILE A 51 19.18 0.58 -3.02
N VAL A 52 19.11 0.83 -1.74
CA VAL A 52 18.81 2.16 -1.19
C VAL A 52 19.88 3.16 -1.60
N LYS A 53 21.16 2.76 -1.57
CA LYS A 53 22.30 3.60 -1.99
C LYS A 53 22.29 3.93 -3.48
N GLU A 54 21.79 3.05 -4.35
CA GLU A 54 21.65 3.35 -5.79
C GLU A 54 20.82 4.63 -6.04
N PHE A 55 19.89 4.95 -5.13
CA PHE A 55 19.02 6.12 -5.20
C PHE A 55 19.47 7.30 -4.32
N GLY A 56 20.63 7.18 -3.67
CA GLY A 56 21.17 8.22 -2.79
C GLY A 56 20.51 8.30 -1.41
N PHE A 57 19.74 7.27 -1.03
CA PHE A 57 19.12 7.18 0.28
C PHE A 57 19.91 6.30 1.25
N ASN A 58 19.44 6.21 2.48
CA ASN A 58 19.99 5.34 3.52
C ASN A 58 18.89 4.57 4.23
N ILE A 59 19.24 3.41 4.78
CA ILE A 59 18.38 2.73 5.74
C ILE A 59 18.23 3.61 6.97
N HIS A 60 16.99 3.97 7.32
CA HIS A 60 16.72 4.78 8.51
C HIS A 60 16.91 3.97 9.80
N THR A 61 16.37 2.74 9.83
CA THR A 61 16.49 1.83 10.97
C THR A 61 16.19 0.40 10.55
N ILE A 62 16.72 -0.54 11.35
CA ILE A 62 16.38 -1.97 11.25
C ILE A 62 15.57 -2.34 12.48
N ARG A 63 14.44 -2.99 12.29
CA ARG A 63 13.57 -3.50 13.34
C ARG A 63 13.42 -5.00 13.20
N THR A 64 13.62 -5.71 14.28
CA THR A 64 13.53 -7.17 14.31
C THR A 64 12.27 -7.60 15.05
N HIS A 65 11.46 -8.44 14.44
CA HIS A 65 10.20 -8.91 15.00
C HIS A 65 9.89 -10.36 14.64
N ARG A 66 9.04 -10.95 15.47
CA ARG A 66 8.36 -12.24 15.24
C ARG A 66 6.87 -12.07 15.31
N PRO A 67 6.20 -12.68 14.42
CA PRO A 67 6.31 -12.68 12.97
C PRO A 67 5.91 -11.31 12.40
N PHE A 68 5.74 -11.19 11.09
CA PHE A 68 5.26 -9.93 10.49
C PHE A 68 3.92 -9.49 11.10
N ASP A 69 3.89 -8.29 11.69
CA ASP A 69 2.72 -7.72 12.35
C ASP A 69 2.40 -6.33 11.79
N TRP A 70 1.23 -6.17 11.20
CA TRP A 70 0.80 -4.86 10.64
C TRP A 70 0.68 -3.77 11.70
N ALA A 71 0.31 -4.12 12.91
CA ALA A 71 0.20 -3.13 13.98
C ALA A 71 1.58 -2.54 14.28
N GLN A 72 2.61 -3.37 14.30
CA GLN A 72 3.99 -2.92 14.47
C GLN A 72 4.44 -2.05 13.30
N VAL A 73 4.19 -2.48 12.06
CA VAL A 73 4.51 -1.70 10.86
C VAL A 73 3.81 -0.34 10.91
N THR A 74 2.54 -0.31 11.28
CA THR A 74 1.77 0.93 11.42
C THR A 74 2.34 1.83 12.52
N ASN A 75 2.75 1.25 13.64
CA ASN A 75 3.39 2.00 14.73
C ASN A 75 4.70 2.62 14.27
N ILE A 76 5.52 1.90 13.50
CA ILE A 76 6.76 2.41 12.91
C ILE A 76 6.46 3.62 12.00
N TYR A 77 5.50 3.53 11.09
CA TYR A 77 5.09 4.65 10.26
C TYR A 77 4.71 5.88 11.10
N ASN A 78 3.89 5.69 12.13
CA ASN A 78 3.42 6.78 12.97
C ASN A 78 4.54 7.37 13.83
N GLU A 79 5.44 6.53 14.38
CA GLU A 79 6.61 6.96 15.16
C GLU A 79 7.52 7.87 14.34
N ILE A 80 7.91 7.43 13.15
CA ILE A 80 8.82 8.17 12.27
C ILE A 80 8.21 9.50 11.84
N LYS A 81 6.96 9.50 11.38
CA LYS A 81 6.29 10.72 10.95
C LYS A 81 6.15 11.76 12.05
N MET A 82 5.93 11.32 13.29
CA MET A 82 5.78 12.23 14.43
C MET A 82 7.06 13.01 14.76
N ASN A 83 8.23 12.57 14.31
CA ASN A 83 9.48 13.34 14.46
C ASN A 83 9.48 14.61 13.59
N TYR A 84 8.65 14.64 12.54
CA TYR A 84 8.50 15.80 11.64
C TYR A 84 6.99 16.10 11.46
N PRO A 85 6.30 16.57 12.50
CA PRO A 85 4.84 16.61 12.58
C PRO A 85 4.16 17.53 11.56
N ASN A 86 4.89 18.53 11.08
CA ASN A 86 4.39 19.53 10.12
C ASN A 86 4.77 19.24 8.67
N ASP A 87 5.69 18.29 8.43
CA ASP A 87 6.06 17.88 7.09
C ASP A 87 4.96 17.01 6.45
N TRP A 88 4.93 17.03 5.13
CA TRP A 88 4.09 16.13 4.34
C TRP A 88 4.82 14.81 4.10
N TRP A 89 4.09 13.71 4.24
CA TRP A 89 4.60 12.35 4.13
C TRP A 89 3.78 11.53 3.14
N ILE A 90 4.45 10.89 2.21
CA ILE A 90 3.90 9.74 1.50
C ILE A 90 4.07 8.52 2.42
N VAL A 91 2.96 7.82 2.69
CA VAL A 91 2.95 6.55 3.41
C VAL A 91 2.63 5.46 2.40
N SER A 92 3.57 4.56 2.18
CA SER A 92 3.45 3.56 1.11
C SER A 92 4.14 2.27 1.52
N ASP A 93 3.46 1.15 1.35
CA ASP A 93 4.10 -0.17 1.47
C ASP A 93 5.04 -0.37 0.27
N ASP A 94 6.05 -1.24 0.39
CA ASP A 94 7.14 -1.40 -0.60
C ASP A 94 6.67 -1.97 -1.95
N ASP A 95 5.44 -2.46 -2.03
CA ASP A 95 4.79 -2.98 -3.23
C ASP A 95 3.68 -2.06 -3.79
N GLU A 96 3.62 -0.81 -3.31
CA GLU A 96 2.61 0.17 -3.72
C GLU A 96 3.22 1.35 -4.49
N LEU A 97 2.65 1.67 -5.66
CA LEU A 97 2.95 2.89 -6.41
C LEU A 97 1.69 3.77 -6.47
N GLN A 98 1.79 4.97 -5.93
CA GLN A 98 0.68 5.91 -5.84
C GLN A 98 0.67 6.87 -7.03
N VAL A 99 -0.36 6.78 -7.86
CA VAL A 99 -0.55 7.67 -9.01
C VAL A 99 -1.51 8.79 -8.61
N TYR A 100 -0.99 9.99 -8.61
CA TYR A 100 -1.72 11.21 -8.27
C TYR A 100 -2.30 11.84 -9.54
N TRP A 101 -3.39 12.60 -9.41
CA TRP A 101 -4.07 13.28 -10.54
C TRP A 101 -3.34 14.53 -11.05
N GLU A 102 -2.40 15.06 -10.25
CA GLU A 102 -1.55 16.21 -10.56
C GLU A 102 -0.24 16.11 -9.76
N PRO A 103 0.77 16.97 -10.01
CA PRO A 103 1.99 16.97 -9.23
C PRO A 103 1.73 17.05 -7.72
N ILE A 104 2.41 16.22 -6.94
CA ILE A 104 2.17 16.08 -5.49
C ILE A 104 2.36 17.45 -4.79
N GLU A 105 3.31 18.25 -5.24
CA GLU A 105 3.57 19.58 -4.69
C GLU A 105 2.40 20.55 -4.87
N ASP A 106 1.61 20.40 -5.92
CA ASP A 106 0.44 21.24 -6.17
C ASP A 106 -0.74 20.78 -5.30
N ILE A 107 -0.89 19.46 -5.11
CA ILE A 107 -1.84 18.90 -4.13
C ILE A 107 -1.51 19.39 -2.72
N ILE A 108 -0.24 19.39 -2.34
CA ILE A 108 0.23 19.90 -1.04
C ILE A 108 -0.13 21.39 -0.88
N LYS A 109 0.12 22.21 -1.89
CA LYS A 109 -0.23 23.64 -1.86
C LYS A 109 -1.73 23.86 -1.68
N ASP A 110 -2.55 23.07 -2.41
CA ASP A 110 -4.02 23.17 -2.28
C ASP A 110 -4.47 22.72 -0.88
N CYS A 111 -3.88 21.65 -0.35
CA CYS A 111 -4.12 21.21 1.02
C CYS A 111 -3.75 22.26 2.06
N ASP A 112 -2.54 22.83 1.99
CA ASP A 112 -2.07 23.85 2.94
C ASP A 112 -2.92 25.12 2.89
N LYS A 113 -3.33 25.52 1.69
CA LYS A 113 -4.22 26.68 1.47
C LYS A 113 -5.59 26.51 2.12
N ASN A 114 -6.13 25.28 2.09
CA ASN A 114 -7.48 24.98 2.58
C ASN A 114 -7.51 24.37 3.99
N GLY A 115 -6.35 24.16 4.62
CA GLY A 115 -6.24 23.56 5.95
C GLY A 115 -6.44 22.06 5.98
N TRP A 116 -6.44 21.38 4.83
CA TRP A 116 -6.49 19.93 4.79
C TRP A 116 -5.13 19.32 5.18
N GLN A 117 -5.15 18.19 5.84
CA GLN A 117 -3.94 17.59 6.42
C GLN A 117 -3.69 16.16 5.94
N PHE A 118 -4.60 15.57 5.17
CA PHE A 118 -4.39 14.27 4.55
C PHE A 118 -5.20 14.07 3.28
N VAL A 119 -4.67 13.23 2.42
CA VAL A 119 -5.25 12.79 1.15
C VAL A 119 -5.44 11.29 1.20
N THR A 120 -6.53 10.81 0.63
CA THR A 120 -6.81 9.39 0.53
C THR A 120 -6.83 8.91 -0.91
N GLY A 121 -6.54 7.64 -1.06
CA GLY A 121 -6.61 6.92 -2.32
C GLY A 121 -7.39 5.62 -2.19
N GLY A 122 -7.43 4.88 -3.26
CA GLY A 122 -8.02 3.56 -3.31
C GLY A 122 -7.09 2.55 -3.96
N PHE A 123 -7.17 1.32 -3.48
CA PHE A 123 -6.40 0.22 -4.07
C PHE A 123 -6.81 -0.08 -5.50
N VAL A 124 -5.79 -0.31 -6.30
CA VAL A 124 -5.87 -0.89 -7.63
C VAL A 124 -4.93 -2.10 -7.63
N ASP A 125 -5.48 -3.28 -7.43
CA ASP A 125 -4.68 -4.50 -7.49
C ASP A 125 -4.20 -4.74 -8.92
N ARG A 126 -2.92 -5.06 -9.07
CA ARG A 126 -2.28 -5.30 -10.36
C ARG A 126 -1.99 -6.79 -10.51
N ILE A 127 -2.47 -7.37 -11.61
CA ILE A 127 -2.43 -8.81 -11.89
C ILE A 127 -1.61 -9.06 -13.15
N GLY A 128 -0.82 -10.12 -13.13
CA GLY A 128 -0.04 -10.57 -14.27
C GLY A 128 -0.92 -10.97 -15.45
N ASP A 129 -0.30 -11.08 -16.61
CA ASP A 129 -0.97 -11.48 -17.83
C ASP A 129 -1.67 -12.84 -17.65
N GLU A 130 -2.88 -12.97 -18.20
CA GLU A 130 -3.73 -14.15 -18.06
C GLU A 130 -3.97 -14.59 -16.60
N GLY A 131 -3.77 -13.70 -15.62
CA GLY A 131 -3.97 -13.99 -14.20
C GLY A 131 -2.83 -14.72 -13.51
N CYS A 132 -1.68 -14.83 -14.17
CA CYS A 132 -0.50 -15.48 -13.60
C CYS A 132 0.14 -14.65 -12.46
N PHE A 133 1.05 -15.29 -11.74
CA PHE A 133 1.88 -14.67 -10.70
C PHE A 133 3.30 -14.49 -11.24
N PRO A 134 3.63 -13.34 -11.84
CA PRO A 134 4.93 -13.14 -12.45
C PRO A 134 6.04 -12.97 -11.41
N GLU A 135 7.27 -13.26 -11.81
CA GLU A 135 8.46 -12.96 -11.03
C GLU A 135 8.88 -11.49 -11.27
N ILE A 136 8.98 -10.71 -10.20
CA ILE A 136 9.50 -9.34 -10.27
C ILE A 136 11.04 -9.40 -10.18
N LYS A 137 11.71 -8.86 -11.21
CA LYS A 137 13.17 -8.69 -11.25
C LYS A 137 13.53 -7.22 -11.10
N LYS A 138 14.79 -6.92 -10.76
CA LYS A 138 15.30 -5.56 -10.55
C LYS A 138 15.13 -4.63 -11.75
N ASP A 139 15.04 -5.18 -12.96
CA ASP A 139 14.90 -4.46 -14.24
C ASP A 139 13.51 -4.63 -14.90
N SER A 140 12.58 -5.29 -14.23
CA SER A 140 11.22 -5.50 -14.73
C SER A 140 10.50 -4.17 -14.97
N ASN A 141 9.68 -4.12 -16.02
CA ASN A 141 8.69 -3.06 -16.14
C ASN A 141 7.39 -3.54 -15.47
N LEU A 142 7.09 -3.04 -14.28
CA LEU A 142 5.93 -3.49 -13.50
C LEU A 142 4.61 -3.32 -14.24
N TRP A 143 4.45 -2.24 -15.01
CA TRP A 143 3.22 -1.97 -15.76
C TRP A 143 2.98 -2.98 -16.87
N LYS A 144 4.05 -3.44 -17.52
CA LYS A 144 3.98 -4.50 -18.54
C LYS A 144 3.84 -5.88 -17.93
N LEU A 145 4.49 -6.09 -16.78
CA LEU A 145 4.47 -7.39 -16.08
C LEU A 145 3.09 -7.67 -15.46
N PHE A 146 2.41 -6.60 -15.01
CA PHE A 146 1.08 -6.65 -14.41
C PHE A 146 0.08 -5.79 -15.19
N PRO A 147 -0.28 -6.19 -16.42
CA PRO A 147 -1.09 -5.36 -17.32
C PRO A 147 -2.53 -5.18 -16.84
N THR A 148 -3.05 -6.13 -16.07
CA THR A 148 -4.44 -6.12 -15.65
C THR A 148 -4.61 -5.39 -14.32
N ALA A 149 -5.54 -4.46 -14.28
CA ALA A 149 -5.94 -3.77 -13.07
C ALA A 149 -7.32 -4.24 -12.62
N CYS A 150 -7.47 -4.50 -11.34
CA CYS A 150 -8.73 -4.93 -10.76
C CYS A 150 -8.89 -4.46 -9.31
N PHE A 151 -10.05 -4.77 -8.77
CA PHE A 151 -10.35 -4.58 -7.36
C PHE A 151 -11.07 -5.83 -6.86
N PHE A 152 -10.35 -6.72 -6.19
CA PHE A 152 -10.88 -8.04 -5.82
C PHE A 152 -10.75 -8.39 -4.34
N ARG A 153 -10.71 -7.39 -3.47
CA ARG A 153 -10.52 -7.66 -2.04
C ARG A 153 -11.68 -8.41 -1.42
N TYR A 154 -12.91 -8.00 -1.72
CA TYR A 154 -14.09 -8.73 -1.28
C TYR A 154 -14.71 -9.50 -2.46
N PRO A 155 -15.14 -10.73 -2.31
CA PRO A 155 -15.22 -11.52 -1.07
C PRO A 155 -13.90 -12.23 -0.68
N MET A 156 -12.84 -12.10 -1.45
CA MET A 156 -11.56 -12.75 -1.19
C MET A 156 -10.91 -12.21 0.10
N SER A 157 -10.93 -10.90 0.29
CA SER A 157 -10.46 -10.23 1.51
C SER A 157 -11.49 -9.21 1.97
N GLY A 158 -11.69 -9.09 3.28
CA GLY A 158 -12.52 -8.05 3.90
C GLY A 158 -11.82 -6.71 4.10
N ALA A 159 -10.56 -6.59 3.66
CA ALA A 159 -9.79 -5.37 3.88
C ALA A 159 -10.40 -4.15 3.17
N CYS A 160 -10.31 -3.00 3.84
CA CYS A 160 -10.78 -1.74 3.29
C CYS A 160 -9.99 -1.35 2.02
N PRO A 161 -10.66 -0.92 0.95
CA PRO A 161 -10.00 -0.45 -0.26
C PRO A 161 -9.36 0.93 -0.13
N ASN A 162 -9.74 1.72 0.88
CA ASN A 162 -9.16 3.06 1.06
C ASN A 162 -7.73 2.98 1.60
N LYS A 163 -6.92 3.96 1.20
CA LYS A 163 -5.58 4.20 1.75
C LYS A 163 -5.42 5.67 2.10
N THR A 164 -4.76 5.95 3.22
CA THR A 164 -4.20 7.28 3.51
C THR A 164 -2.83 7.33 2.86
N VAL A 165 -2.69 8.13 1.84
CA VAL A 165 -1.52 8.12 0.94
C VAL A 165 -0.55 9.26 1.17
N LEU A 166 -1.09 10.44 1.51
CA LEU A 166 -0.32 11.66 1.76
C LEU A 166 -0.89 12.34 3.01
N CYS A 167 -0.06 12.63 3.99
CA CYS A 167 -0.54 13.26 5.22
C CYS A 167 0.55 14.07 5.93
N LYS A 168 0.14 15.03 6.79
CA LYS A 168 1.04 15.68 7.74
C LYS A 168 1.57 14.65 8.75
N GLY A 169 2.80 14.81 9.22
CA GLY A 169 3.44 13.87 10.14
C GLY A 169 2.65 13.62 11.43
N LYS A 170 1.95 14.64 11.94
CA LYS A 170 1.07 14.53 13.13
C LYS A 170 -0.19 13.68 12.91
N ILE A 171 -0.56 13.37 11.66
CA ILE A 171 -1.72 12.55 11.36
C ILE A 171 -1.35 11.08 11.52
N LYS A 172 -1.89 10.42 12.52
CA LYS A 172 -1.70 8.99 12.73
C LYS A 172 -2.59 8.19 11.78
N VAL A 173 -2.00 7.16 11.16
CA VAL A 173 -2.72 6.22 10.30
C VAL A 173 -3.08 4.96 11.08
N SER A 174 -4.17 4.31 10.68
CA SER A 174 -4.60 3.01 11.23
C SER A 174 -3.81 1.85 10.61
N ASN A 175 -4.00 0.64 11.14
CA ASN A 175 -3.41 -0.57 10.58
C ASN A 175 -3.69 -0.68 9.09
N GLY A 176 -2.63 -0.98 8.31
CA GLY A 176 -2.68 -1.01 6.85
C GLY A 176 -2.93 0.36 6.19
N GLN A 177 -2.79 1.47 6.92
CA GLN A 177 -3.01 2.85 6.49
C GLN A 177 -4.41 3.13 5.88
N HIS A 178 -5.39 2.30 6.22
CA HIS A 178 -6.74 2.40 5.62
C HIS A 178 -7.50 3.65 6.06
N TYR A 179 -7.21 4.16 7.25
CA TYR A 179 -7.89 5.30 7.87
C TYR A 179 -6.90 6.17 8.64
N VAL A 180 -7.34 7.34 9.05
CA VAL A 180 -6.65 8.15 10.03
C VAL A 180 -7.25 7.96 11.42
N LEU A 181 -6.40 8.10 12.43
CA LEU A 181 -6.82 8.14 13.83
C LEU A 181 -7.00 9.61 14.23
N TYR A 182 -8.22 9.97 14.59
CA TYR A 182 -8.54 11.29 15.08
C TYR A 182 -8.99 11.19 16.54
N ASN A 183 -8.33 11.92 17.45
CA ASN A 183 -8.54 11.82 18.88
C ASN A 183 -8.48 10.37 19.43
N GLY A 184 -7.61 9.55 18.87
CA GLY A 184 -7.45 8.14 19.25
C GLY A 184 -8.52 7.19 18.71
N THR A 185 -9.49 7.68 17.96
CA THR A 185 -10.54 6.86 17.34
C THR A 185 -10.35 6.73 15.84
N ILE A 186 -10.71 5.57 15.29
CA ILE A 186 -10.74 5.35 13.85
C ILE A 186 -11.91 6.14 13.26
N THR A 187 -11.63 6.94 12.22
CA THR A 187 -12.68 7.60 11.45
C THR A 187 -13.20 6.65 10.38
N TRP A 188 -14.30 5.97 10.68
CA TRP A 188 -14.89 4.97 9.81
C TRP A 188 -15.93 5.52 8.82
N GLY A 189 -15.99 4.91 7.65
CA GLY A 189 -17.11 4.93 6.72
C GLY A 189 -17.71 6.31 6.47
N ARG A 190 -19.00 6.46 6.73
CA ARG A 190 -19.76 7.68 6.44
C ARG A 190 -19.17 8.95 7.04
N ARG A 191 -18.51 8.87 8.18
CA ARG A 191 -17.90 10.03 8.85
C ARG A 191 -16.48 10.28 8.36
N GLY A 192 -15.75 9.25 7.94
CA GLY A 192 -14.37 9.39 7.48
C GLY A 192 -14.22 10.19 6.18
N TRP A 193 -15.18 10.08 5.27
CA TRP A 193 -15.14 10.82 4.00
C TRP A 193 -15.53 12.29 4.12
N CYS A 194 -16.22 12.67 5.20
CA CYS A 194 -16.57 14.07 5.54
C CYS A 194 -15.60 14.70 6.52
N HIS A 195 -14.43 14.08 6.78
CA HIS A 195 -13.49 14.59 7.77
C HIS A 195 -12.98 15.98 7.37
N PRO A 196 -13.06 17.00 8.27
CA PRO A 196 -12.74 18.39 7.90
C PRO A 196 -11.29 18.62 7.48
N LEU A 197 -10.37 17.75 7.95
CA LEU A 197 -8.94 17.82 7.59
C LEU A 197 -8.56 16.99 6.36
N ARG A 198 -9.54 16.36 5.72
CA ARG A 198 -9.32 15.51 4.54
C ARG A 198 -9.47 16.30 3.26
N TYR A 199 -8.58 16.08 2.31
CA TYR A 199 -8.80 16.53 0.93
C TYR A 199 -10.15 16.00 0.44
N PRO A 200 -11.01 16.86 -0.18
CA PRO A 200 -12.36 16.43 -0.55
C PRO A 200 -12.37 15.33 -1.61
N VAL A 201 -12.79 14.14 -1.21
CA VAL A 201 -12.82 12.95 -2.05
C VAL A 201 -13.75 13.01 -3.27
N TYR A 202 -14.73 13.94 -3.26
CA TYR A 202 -15.59 14.19 -4.42
C TYR A 202 -14.88 14.92 -5.55
N LYS A 203 -13.74 15.57 -5.25
CA LYS A 203 -12.90 16.21 -6.26
C LYS A 203 -12.08 15.15 -6.97
N GLU A 204 -11.11 14.59 -6.29
CA GLU A 204 -10.21 13.56 -6.83
C GLU A 204 -9.70 12.63 -5.71
N PHE A 205 -9.11 11.48 -6.08
CA PHE A 205 -8.45 10.57 -5.18
C PHE A 205 -7.27 9.87 -5.86
N VAL A 206 -6.32 9.40 -5.07
CA VAL A 206 -5.09 8.76 -5.54
C VAL A 206 -5.33 7.31 -5.88
N GLN A 207 -4.77 6.84 -7.00
CA GLN A 207 -4.74 5.43 -7.34
C GLN A 207 -3.54 4.78 -6.64
N VAL A 208 -3.79 3.76 -5.81
CA VAL A 208 -2.73 3.00 -5.14
C VAL A 208 -2.57 1.68 -5.87
N HIS A 209 -1.65 1.65 -6.82
CA HIS A 209 -1.34 0.45 -7.59
C HIS A 209 -0.54 -0.52 -6.74
N HIS A 210 -1.10 -1.68 -6.49
CA HIS A 210 -0.61 -2.68 -5.56
C HIS A 210 -0.08 -3.90 -6.31
N PHE A 211 1.25 -4.05 -6.34
CA PHE A 211 1.99 -5.09 -7.06
C PHE A 211 2.28 -6.32 -6.17
N LYS A 212 1.31 -6.66 -5.33
CA LYS A 212 1.40 -7.77 -4.38
C LYS A 212 1.44 -9.14 -5.04
N TRP A 213 0.78 -9.30 -6.20
CA TRP A 213 0.39 -10.58 -6.77
C TRP A 213 1.48 -11.17 -7.67
N ASP A 214 2.70 -11.21 -7.17
CA ASP A 214 3.84 -11.89 -7.78
C ASP A 214 3.99 -13.34 -7.27
N ILE A 215 4.95 -14.08 -7.80
CA ILE A 215 5.15 -15.49 -7.44
C ILE A 215 5.43 -15.69 -5.94
N THR A 216 5.97 -14.68 -5.25
CA THR A 216 6.30 -14.78 -3.81
C THR A 216 5.08 -14.70 -2.91
N VAL A 217 3.95 -14.17 -3.41
CA VAL A 217 2.74 -14.01 -2.61
C VAL A 217 2.15 -15.34 -2.15
N LEU A 218 2.26 -16.38 -2.96
CA LEU A 218 1.69 -17.70 -2.63
C LEU A 218 2.31 -18.26 -1.34
N GLN A 219 3.64 -18.21 -1.23
CA GLN A 219 4.32 -18.63 -0.02
C GLN A 219 3.99 -17.73 1.16
N ARG A 220 3.95 -16.40 0.94
CA ARG A 220 3.57 -15.43 1.97
C ARG A 220 2.16 -15.68 2.51
N LEU A 221 1.19 -16.02 1.65
CA LEU A 221 -0.17 -16.34 2.08
C LEU A 221 -0.18 -17.55 3.03
N LEU A 222 0.59 -18.60 2.69
CA LEU A 222 0.73 -19.78 3.54
C LEU A 222 1.43 -19.48 4.86
N ASP A 223 2.51 -18.72 4.83
CA ASP A 223 3.30 -18.40 6.03
C ASP A 223 2.47 -17.58 7.02
N VAL A 224 1.74 -16.57 6.55
CA VAL A 224 0.86 -15.79 7.40
C VAL A 224 -0.34 -16.62 7.89
N ALA A 225 -0.88 -17.52 7.07
CA ALA A 225 -1.96 -18.41 7.50
C ALA A 225 -1.52 -19.37 8.59
N LYS A 226 -0.25 -19.84 8.57
CA LYS A 226 0.31 -20.77 9.57
C LYS A 226 0.57 -20.13 10.93
N VAL A 227 0.73 -18.83 10.98
CA VAL A 227 0.97 -18.09 12.24
C VAL A 227 -0.28 -18.09 13.14
N ASN A 228 -1.13 -19.04 12.94
CA ASN A 228 -2.27 -19.49 13.73
C ASN A 228 -2.74 -18.55 14.86
N ASN A 229 -3.91 -17.98 14.68
CA ASN A 229 -4.75 -17.39 15.73
C ASN A 229 -4.18 -16.19 16.50
N GLU A 230 -2.91 -15.87 16.35
CA GLU A 230 -2.33 -14.67 16.96
C GLU A 230 -2.78 -13.40 16.24
N TYR A 231 -3.17 -13.51 14.95
CA TYR A 231 -3.62 -12.40 14.14
C TYR A 231 -4.99 -12.66 13.52
N ALA A 232 -5.90 -11.71 13.70
CA ALA A 232 -7.25 -11.77 13.13
C ALA A 232 -7.26 -11.96 11.59
N TYR A 233 -6.19 -11.59 10.91
CA TYR A 233 -6.05 -11.68 9.46
C TYR A 233 -5.50 -13.02 8.94
N SER A 234 -5.01 -13.90 9.78
CA SER A 234 -4.53 -15.23 9.35
C SER A 234 -5.61 -15.99 8.58
N HIS A 235 -6.86 -15.88 9.02
CA HIS A 235 -8.00 -16.48 8.33
C HIS A 235 -8.25 -15.89 6.94
N GLU A 236 -8.01 -14.60 6.74
CA GLU A 236 -8.13 -13.96 5.42
C GLU A 236 -7.07 -14.48 4.46
N TYR A 237 -5.82 -14.63 4.93
CA TYR A 237 -4.73 -15.15 4.13
C TYR A 237 -4.97 -16.60 3.73
N GLN A 238 -5.45 -17.43 4.66
CA GLN A 238 -5.84 -18.81 4.34
C GLN A 238 -6.97 -18.85 3.30
N LYS A 239 -7.96 -17.97 3.44
CA LYS A 239 -9.06 -17.87 2.48
C LYS A 239 -8.58 -17.45 1.09
N MET A 240 -7.70 -16.45 1.00
CA MET A 240 -7.10 -16.03 -0.27
C MET A 240 -6.37 -17.19 -0.93
N TYR A 241 -5.51 -17.88 -0.18
CA TYR A 241 -4.78 -19.04 -0.70
C TYR A 241 -5.71 -20.11 -1.24
N ASN A 242 -6.71 -20.53 -0.46
CA ASN A 242 -7.67 -21.57 -0.85
C ASN A 242 -8.48 -21.17 -2.10
N MET A 243 -8.79 -19.89 -2.28
CA MET A 243 -9.49 -19.41 -3.49
C MET A 243 -8.58 -19.48 -4.71
N ILE A 244 -7.32 -19.08 -4.57
CA ILE A 244 -6.31 -19.12 -5.63
C ILE A 244 -6.00 -20.57 -6.01
N GLU A 245 -5.83 -21.46 -5.03
CA GLU A 245 -5.61 -22.89 -5.26
C GLU A 245 -6.78 -23.53 -6.03
N LYS A 246 -8.03 -23.24 -5.64
CA LYS A 246 -9.23 -23.71 -6.34
C LYS A 246 -9.34 -23.22 -7.78
N SER A 247 -8.67 -22.14 -8.13
CA SER A 247 -8.60 -21.62 -9.50
C SER A 247 -7.33 -22.06 -10.24
N ASN A 248 -6.67 -23.13 -9.79
CA ASN A 248 -5.42 -23.65 -10.37
C ASN A 248 -4.28 -22.61 -10.38
N PHE A 249 -4.18 -21.80 -9.34
CA PHE A 249 -3.18 -20.74 -9.19
C PHE A 249 -3.22 -19.69 -10.32
N ILE A 250 -4.41 -19.40 -10.79
CA ILE A 250 -4.68 -18.32 -11.76
C ILE A 250 -5.72 -17.38 -11.16
N ILE A 251 -5.50 -16.07 -11.23
CA ILE A 251 -6.51 -15.07 -10.89
C ILE A 251 -7.24 -14.66 -12.17
N ASP A 252 -8.30 -15.39 -12.50
CA ASP A 252 -9.16 -15.01 -13.61
C ASP A 252 -10.04 -13.82 -13.23
N VAL A 253 -9.65 -12.63 -13.66
CA VAL A 253 -10.38 -11.39 -13.41
C VAL A 253 -11.77 -11.34 -14.07
N LYS A 254 -12.09 -12.29 -14.94
CA LYS A 254 -13.45 -12.46 -15.50
C LYS A 254 -14.34 -13.29 -14.58
N ASN A 255 -13.73 -14.05 -13.67
CA ASN A 255 -14.46 -14.86 -12.71
C ASN A 255 -14.98 -13.98 -11.55
N PRO A 256 -16.29 -13.89 -11.33
CA PRO A 256 -16.89 -13.06 -10.28
C PRO A 256 -16.40 -13.34 -8.86
N ILE A 257 -15.80 -14.51 -8.61
CA ILE A 257 -15.25 -14.83 -7.29
C ILE A 257 -14.04 -13.98 -6.90
N PHE A 258 -13.30 -13.45 -7.88
CA PHE A 258 -12.14 -12.59 -7.67
C PHE A 258 -12.48 -11.10 -7.77
N LEU A 259 -13.51 -10.75 -8.54
CA LEU A 259 -13.90 -9.37 -8.72
C LEU A 259 -14.98 -8.98 -7.72
N CYS A 260 -14.78 -7.91 -7.00
CA CYS A 260 -15.84 -7.27 -6.25
C CYS A 260 -16.03 -5.83 -6.69
N GLU A 261 -17.12 -5.59 -7.40
CA GLU A 261 -17.62 -4.24 -7.68
C GLU A 261 -18.59 -3.75 -6.60
N LYS A 262 -18.99 -4.64 -5.68
CA LYS A 262 -19.85 -4.31 -4.54
C LYS A 262 -19.15 -4.69 -3.25
N ILE A 263 -18.91 -3.69 -2.41
CA ILE A 263 -18.42 -3.88 -1.06
C ILE A 263 -19.62 -3.79 -0.12
N PRO A 264 -19.77 -4.71 0.86
CA PRO A 264 -20.88 -4.67 1.81
C PRO A 264 -21.00 -3.34 2.53
N PHE A 265 -19.86 -2.65 2.68
CA PHE A 265 -19.77 -1.33 3.26
C PHE A 265 -19.85 -0.28 2.15
N ALA A 266 -21.07 0.08 1.74
CA ALA A 266 -21.35 1.02 0.65
C ALA A 266 -20.73 2.43 0.82
N ASP A 267 -20.07 2.68 1.93
CA ASP A 267 -19.51 3.98 2.30
C ASP A 267 -18.06 4.17 1.87
N TYR A 268 -17.41 3.15 1.31
CA TYR A 268 -16.05 3.30 0.83
C TYR A 268 -15.99 4.08 -0.48
N TYR A 269 -15.27 5.18 -0.43
CA TYR A 269 -15.21 6.10 -1.56
C TYR A 269 -14.50 5.49 -2.78
N ALA A 270 -13.45 4.70 -2.56
CA ALA A 270 -12.76 3.99 -3.63
C ALA A 270 -13.72 3.12 -4.45
N TYR A 271 -14.66 2.43 -3.79
CA TYR A 271 -15.68 1.66 -4.47
C TYR A 271 -16.62 2.51 -5.33
N LYS A 272 -17.08 3.65 -4.80
CA LYS A 272 -17.98 4.56 -5.54
C LYS A 272 -17.33 5.15 -6.79
N ASN A 273 -16.01 5.29 -6.77
CA ASN A 273 -15.26 5.79 -7.92
C ASN A 273 -14.65 4.69 -8.80
N TRP A 274 -14.85 3.41 -8.45
CA TRP A 274 -14.32 2.31 -9.23
C TRP A 274 -14.68 2.37 -10.73
N PRO A 275 -15.92 2.71 -11.15
CA PRO A 275 -16.25 2.86 -12.57
C PRO A 275 -15.44 3.95 -13.29
N LYS A 276 -15.12 5.06 -12.59
CA LYS A 276 -14.26 6.13 -13.12
C LYS A 276 -12.81 5.65 -13.18
N LEU A 277 -12.33 5.05 -12.09
CA LEU A 277 -10.99 4.53 -11.94
C LEU A 277 -10.67 3.47 -13.01
N LYS A 278 -11.56 2.50 -13.18
CA LYS A 278 -11.42 1.42 -14.16
C LYS A 278 -11.21 1.93 -15.59
N LYS A 279 -11.86 3.03 -15.95
CA LYS A 279 -11.67 3.67 -17.26
C LYS A 279 -10.28 4.32 -17.40
N GLN A 280 -9.76 4.90 -16.33
CA GLN A 280 -8.45 5.57 -16.34
C GLN A 280 -7.27 4.57 -16.39
N ILE A 281 -7.43 3.37 -15.84
CA ILE A 281 -6.38 2.36 -15.77
C ILE A 281 -6.07 1.74 -17.14
N ILE A 282 -7.04 1.71 -18.04
CA ILE A 282 -6.89 1.14 -19.38
C ILE A 282 -5.98 2.03 -20.27
N GLU A 283 -5.75 3.27 -19.86
CA GLU A 283 -5.02 4.29 -20.64
C GLU A 283 -3.58 4.55 -20.12
N ILE A 284 -3.12 3.82 -19.07
CA ILE A 284 -1.77 3.98 -18.51
C ILE A 284 -0.89 2.79 -19.08
#